data_bf76c8f76ea215ae510924de1efaacd1
#
_entry.id   bf76c8f76ea215ae510924de1efaacd1
#
_cell.length_a   1.000
_cell.length_b   1.000
_cell.length_c   1.000
_cell.angle_alpha   90.00
_cell.angle_beta   90.00
_cell.angle_gamma   90.00
#
_symmetry.space_group_name_H-M   'P 1'
#
loop_
_entity.id
_entity.type
_entity.pdbx_description
1 polymer ?
#
loop_
_entity_poly.entity_id
_entity_poly.type
_entity_poly.pdbx_seq_one_letter_code
_entity_poly.pdbx_strand_id
1 'polypeptide(L)'
;MGQKPTLQSLASSLGVSRQTISNVLNNPQVVQASTRDRVLAEIRASGYRPSAAARSLRSRRSQVIGLRIRPAVDGINGSLMDAFLHAVVECSQRRDHRLLLITAASDERETTEQAALHTTGAIDACILTDTHLDDSRPAALRASGVPFVAFGRPWQDRSAAHTWVDIDGAAGTRLATEHLLALGHRRIAFLGWPAGSGVGDDRRSGWREVMAGTGIAASELAPGGLDQRTDDGVVEGTQALEEALRVGATAAVCASDSLAVGASTVLRRTTGAEAARTAVIGFDDTPVAAALGLSSVRQPVTAAASRVVDLLIERLTAPESTEPPHPVHELLTPELMLREFDRRLDPTAP
;
A
#
# COMPACT_ATOMS: atom_id res chain seq x y z
N MET A 1 -32.86 18.88 26.12
CA MET A 1 -31.74 17.99 25.67
C MET A 1 -31.81 16.73 26.51
N GLY A 2 -32.22 15.58 25.94
CA GLY A 2 -32.28 14.32 26.66
C GLY A 2 -30.86 13.83 27.03
N GLN A 3 -30.71 13.44 28.27
CA GLN A 3 -29.44 12.89 28.79
C GLN A 3 -29.10 11.62 28.03
N LYS A 4 -27.88 11.50 27.48
CA LYS A 4 -27.43 10.27 26.79
C LYS A 4 -27.56 9.10 27.76
N PRO A 5 -28.15 7.96 27.30
CA PRO A 5 -28.28 6.78 28.13
C PRO A 5 -26.90 6.28 28.58
N THR A 6 -26.78 5.90 29.84
CA THR A 6 -25.55 5.42 30.47
C THR A 6 -25.76 3.99 30.97
N LEU A 7 -24.68 3.26 31.26
CA LEU A 7 -24.76 1.94 31.93
C LEU A 7 -25.52 2.03 33.25
N GLN A 8 -25.38 3.15 33.96
CA GLN A 8 -26.07 3.40 35.23
C GLN A 8 -27.59 3.57 35.01
N SER A 9 -27.99 4.41 34.04
CA SER A 9 -29.42 4.62 33.75
C SER A 9 -30.13 3.36 33.27
N LEU A 10 -29.45 2.54 32.45
CA LEU A 10 -29.96 1.22 32.02
C LEU A 10 -30.08 0.23 33.18
N ALA A 11 -29.10 0.20 34.08
CA ALA A 11 -29.14 -0.65 35.26
C ALA A 11 -30.32 -0.30 36.14
N SER A 12 -30.54 1.00 36.33
CA SER A 12 -31.66 1.52 37.15
C SER A 12 -33.02 1.23 36.50
N SER A 13 -33.18 1.44 35.17
CA SER A 13 -34.44 1.18 34.46
C SER A 13 -34.88 -0.31 34.47
N LEU A 14 -33.89 -1.22 34.41
CA LEU A 14 -34.13 -2.67 34.37
C LEU A 14 -34.13 -3.35 35.75
N GLY A 15 -33.74 -2.64 36.80
CA GLY A 15 -33.63 -3.23 38.16
C GLY A 15 -32.53 -4.25 38.27
N VAL A 16 -31.45 -4.13 37.49
CA VAL A 16 -30.28 -5.07 37.48
C VAL A 16 -29.00 -4.31 37.86
N SER A 17 -27.97 -5.06 38.20
CA SER A 17 -26.65 -4.46 38.46
C SER A 17 -25.96 -3.97 37.17
N ARG A 18 -25.09 -2.98 37.27
CA ARG A 18 -24.19 -2.57 36.17
C ARG A 18 -23.36 -3.73 35.65
N GLN A 19 -22.97 -4.62 36.54
CA GLN A 19 -22.23 -5.83 36.19
C GLN A 19 -23.07 -6.78 35.34
N THR A 20 -24.35 -6.93 35.63
CA THR A 20 -25.29 -7.74 34.82
C THR A 20 -25.37 -7.21 33.39
N ILE A 21 -25.54 -5.89 33.20
CA ILE A 21 -25.55 -5.29 31.85
C ILE A 21 -24.21 -5.49 31.15
N SER A 22 -23.10 -5.27 31.86
CA SER A 22 -21.76 -5.53 31.35
C SER A 22 -21.57 -7.00 30.91
N ASN A 23 -22.09 -7.92 31.68
CA ASN A 23 -22.02 -9.35 31.34
C ASN A 23 -22.87 -9.69 30.10
N VAL A 24 -24.09 -9.11 29.99
CA VAL A 24 -24.91 -9.30 28.77
C VAL A 24 -24.20 -8.82 27.51
N LEU A 25 -23.47 -7.72 27.59
CA LEU A 25 -22.72 -7.17 26.45
C LEU A 25 -21.45 -7.95 26.10
N ASN A 26 -20.83 -8.61 27.08
CA ASN A 26 -19.47 -9.12 26.92
C ASN A 26 -19.32 -10.63 27.16
N ASN A 27 -20.14 -11.19 28.06
CA ASN A 27 -20.16 -12.61 28.41
C ASN A 27 -21.61 -13.09 28.52
N PRO A 28 -22.40 -13.08 27.44
CA PRO A 28 -23.82 -13.37 27.46
C PRO A 28 -24.15 -14.75 28.00
N GLN A 29 -23.20 -15.67 27.96
CA GLN A 29 -23.29 -17.05 28.44
C GLN A 29 -23.48 -17.14 29.96
N VAL A 30 -22.96 -16.17 30.73
CA VAL A 30 -23.04 -16.19 32.19
C VAL A 30 -24.31 -15.53 32.73
N VAL A 31 -25.19 -15.06 31.84
CA VAL A 31 -26.44 -14.38 32.21
C VAL A 31 -27.64 -15.21 31.74
N GLN A 32 -28.63 -15.34 32.63
CA GLN A 32 -29.90 -16.04 32.34
C GLN A 32 -30.55 -15.47 31.06
N ALA A 33 -31.05 -16.34 30.18
CA ALA A 33 -31.60 -15.98 28.88
C ALA A 33 -32.67 -14.88 28.97
N SER A 34 -33.60 -14.99 29.93
CA SER A 34 -34.66 -13.99 30.14
C SER A 34 -34.12 -12.61 30.54
N THR A 35 -33.10 -12.56 31.36
CA THR A 35 -32.45 -11.29 31.76
C THR A 35 -31.67 -10.71 30.58
N ARG A 36 -30.94 -11.55 29.84
CA ARG A 36 -30.19 -11.14 28.63
C ARG A 36 -31.12 -10.50 27.61
N ASP A 37 -32.25 -11.14 27.28
CA ASP A 37 -33.19 -10.66 26.27
C ASP A 37 -33.85 -9.34 26.67
N ARG A 38 -34.18 -9.16 27.96
CA ARG A 38 -34.67 -7.88 28.51
C ARG A 38 -33.64 -6.77 28.38
N VAL A 39 -32.39 -7.03 28.74
CA VAL A 39 -31.30 -6.05 28.65
C VAL A 39 -31.03 -5.67 27.18
N LEU A 40 -30.99 -6.64 26.25
CA LEU A 40 -30.79 -6.37 24.83
C LEU A 40 -31.95 -5.57 24.22
N ALA A 41 -33.19 -5.82 24.63
CA ALA A 41 -34.36 -5.07 24.22
C ALA A 41 -34.26 -3.59 24.67
N GLU A 42 -33.89 -3.35 25.93
CA GLU A 42 -33.74 -2.01 26.48
C GLU A 42 -32.58 -1.25 25.83
N ILE A 43 -31.44 -1.91 25.55
CA ILE A 43 -30.32 -1.31 24.83
C ILE A 43 -30.78 -0.84 23.43
N ARG A 44 -31.58 -1.65 22.71
CA ARG A 44 -32.14 -1.24 21.42
C ARG A 44 -33.11 -0.06 21.55
N ALA A 45 -34.00 -0.10 22.55
CA ALA A 45 -35.02 0.92 22.75
C ALA A 45 -34.43 2.28 23.20
N SER A 46 -33.44 2.24 24.10
CA SER A 46 -32.79 3.45 24.61
C SER A 46 -31.76 4.06 23.67
N GLY A 47 -31.32 3.33 22.62
CA GLY A 47 -30.22 3.74 21.75
C GLY A 47 -28.87 3.77 22.48
N TYR A 48 -28.74 3.10 23.61
CA TYR A 48 -27.48 3.01 24.34
C TYR A 48 -26.41 2.35 23.47
N ARG A 49 -25.26 3.02 23.37
CA ARG A 49 -24.05 2.46 22.77
C ARG A 49 -22.95 2.43 23.83
N PRO A 50 -22.29 1.28 24.05
CA PRO A 50 -21.15 1.20 24.95
C PRO A 50 -20.10 2.25 24.59
N SER A 51 -19.63 3.01 25.56
CA SER A 51 -18.58 4.00 25.36
C SER A 51 -17.27 3.32 24.91
N ALA A 52 -16.66 3.83 23.84
CA ALA A 52 -15.35 3.37 23.39
C ALA A 52 -14.30 3.49 24.52
N ALA A 53 -14.32 4.58 25.27
CA ALA A 53 -13.45 4.79 26.43
C ALA A 53 -13.65 3.74 27.53
N ALA A 54 -14.91 3.36 27.84
CA ALA A 54 -15.18 2.31 28.83
C ALA A 54 -14.73 0.91 28.35
N ARG A 55 -14.74 0.70 27.03
CA ARG A 55 -14.25 -0.54 26.43
C ARG A 55 -12.72 -0.58 26.47
N SER A 56 -12.06 0.50 26.07
CA SER A 56 -10.60 0.59 26.06
C SER A 56 -10.00 0.48 27.47
N LEU A 57 -10.62 1.10 28.48
CA LEU A 57 -10.21 0.97 29.90
C LEU A 57 -10.22 -0.48 30.39
N ARG A 58 -11.13 -1.31 29.87
CA ARG A 58 -11.27 -2.69 30.29
C ARG A 58 -10.36 -3.63 29.50
N SER A 59 -10.28 -3.46 28.17
CA SER A 59 -9.44 -4.28 27.29
C SER A 59 -7.98 -3.86 27.33
N ARG A 60 -7.67 -2.70 27.89
CA ARG A 60 -6.38 -2.00 27.79
C ARG A 60 -5.95 -1.79 26.33
N ARG A 61 -6.92 -1.73 25.39
CA ARG A 61 -6.71 -1.52 23.96
C ARG A 61 -7.61 -0.42 23.44
N SER A 62 -7.06 0.43 22.60
CA SER A 62 -7.79 1.51 21.92
C SER A 62 -8.62 1.02 20.73
N GLN A 63 -8.22 -0.09 20.13
CA GLN A 63 -8.69 -0.56 18.83
C GLN A 63 -8.43 0.49 17.73
N VAL A 64 -7.31 1.19 17.82
CA VAL A 64 -6.90 2.22 16.88
C VAL A 64 -5.51 1.88 16.35
N ILE A 65 -5.35 1.96 15.04
CA ILE A 65 -4.10 1.75 14.32
C ILE A 65 -3.62 3.11 13.81
N GLY A 66 -2.37 3.48 14.09
CA GLY A 66 -1.74 4.67 13.54
C GLY A 66 -1.25 4.46 12.11
N LEU A 67 -1.42 5.46 11.25
CA LEU A 67 -0.88 5.47 9.89
C LEU A 67 -0.46 6.89 9.54
N ARG A 68 0.80 7.06 9.09
CA ARG A 68 1.25 8.32 8.52
C ARG A 68 0.76 8.47 7.08
N ILE A 69 0.28 9.66 6.76
CA ILE A 69 0.00 10.07 5.39
C ILE A 69 0.99 11.15 4.95
N ARG A 70 1.38 11.10 3.69
CA ARG A 70 2.18 12.14 3.03
C ARG A 70 1.33 12.90 2.03
N PRO A 71 1.63 14.17 1.76
CA PRO A 71 1.02 14.87 0.63
C PRO A 71 1.31 14.10 -0.67
N ALA A 72 0.31 13.95 -1.54
CA ALA A 72 0.52 13.42 -2.87
C ALA A 72 1.36 14.42 -3.68
N VAL A 73 2.35 13.91 -4.42
CA VAL A 73 3.21 14.72 -5.29
C VAL A 73 2.45 15.10 -6.55
N ASP A 74 1.71 14.15 -7.11
CA ASP A 74 0.76 14.39 -8.22
C ASP A 74 -0.54 13.59 -8.01
N GLY A 75 -1.58 13.93 -8.78
CA GLY A 75 -2.87 13.25 -8.68
C GLY A 75 -2.91 11.86 -9.35
N ILE A 76 -1.87 11.47 -10.08
CA ILE A 76 -1.78 10.17 -10.75
C ILE A 76 -1.26 9.14 -9.74
N ASN A 77 -0.06 9.33 -9.22
CA ASN A 77 0.55 8.41 -8.23
C ASN A 77 -0.17 8.42 -6.88
N GLY A 78 -0.75 9.55 -6.51
CA GLY A 78 -1.58 9.67 -5.30
C GLY A 78 -2.73 8.67 -5.27
N SER A 79 -3.25 8.25 -6.42
CA SER A 79 -4.38 7.32 -6.51
C SER A 79 -4.07 5.92 -5.98
N LEU A 80 -2.82 5.45 -6.08
CA LEU A 80 -2.40 4.16 -5.54
C LEU A 80 -2.44 4.16 -4.00
N MET A 81 -1.87 5.20 -3.39
CA MET A 81 -1.86 5.33 -1.93
C MET A 81 -3.27 5.60 -1.38
N ASP A 82 -4.11 6.32 -2.12
CA ASP A 82 -5.52 6.50 -1.80
C ASP A 82 -6.28 5.16 -1.78
N ALA A 83 -6.09 4.32 -2.81
CA ALA A 83 -6.65 2.98 -2.87
C ALA A 83 -6.17 2.09 -1.71
N PHE A 84 -4.88 2.15 -1.37
CA PHE A 84 -4.32 1.44 -0.22
C PHE A 84 -4.95 1.92 1.09
N LEU A 85 -5.05 3.24 1.30
CA LEU A 85 -5.65 3.83 2.49
C LEU A 85 -7.11 3.38 2.66
N HIS A 86 -7.92 3.46 1.61
CA HIS A 86 -9.30 3.00 1.63
C HIS A 86 -9.40 1.52 2.00
N ALA A 87 -8.57 0.67 1.39
CA ALA A 87 -8.54 -0.76 1.69
C ALA A 87 -8.13 -1.04 3.14
N VAL A 88 -7.14 -0.32 3.68
CA VAL A 88 -6.74 -0.42 5.10
C VAL A 88 -7.89 -0.02 6.03
N VAL A 89 -8.61 1.09 5.73
CA VAL A 89 -9.79 1.52 6.51
C VAL A 89 -10.84 0.42 6.54
N GLU A 90 -11.24 -0.11 5.39
CA GLU A 90 -12.25 -1.16 5.30
C GLU A 90 -11.82 -2.44 6.03
N CYS A 91 -10.57 -2.87 5.82
CA CYS A 91 -10.04 -4.07 6.46
C CYS A 91 -9.97 -3.91 7.99
N SER A 92 -9.55 -2.75 8.48
CA SER A 92 -9.53 -2.44 9.91
C SER A 92 -10.92 -2.41 10.51
N GLN A 93 -11.90 -1.78 9.83
CA GLN A 93 -13.28 -1.71 10.30
C GLN A 93 -13.95 -3.08 10.39
N ARG A 94 -13.71 -3.98 9.44
CA ARG A 94 -14.20 -5.37 9.49
C ARG A 94 -13.68 -6.15 10.71
N ARG A 95 -12.59 -5.67 11.31
CA ARG A 95 -11.94 -6.25 12.51
C ARG A 95 -12.10 -5.38 13.76
N ASP A 96 -13.13 -4.52 13.79
CA ASP A 96 -13.45 -3.60 14.88
C ASP A 96 -12.31 -2.63 15.25
N HIS A 97 -11.42 -2.34 14.32
CA HIS A 97 -10.36 -1.35 14.47
C HIS A 97 -10.65 -0.08 13.66
N ARG A 98 -10.03 1.03 14.05
CA ARG A 98 -10.10 2.34 13.38
C ARG A 98 -8.71 2.81 13.02
N LEU A 99 -8.62 3.75 12.09
CA LEU A 99 -7.37 4.41 11.77
C LEU A 99 -7.30 5.78 12.43
N LEU A 100 -6.11 6.11 12.92
CA LEU A 100 -5.68 7.46 13.26
C LEU A 100 -4.63 7.88 12.23
N LEU A 101 -4.98 8.87 11.41
CA LEU A 101 -4.06 9.43 10.43
C LEU A 101 -3.21 10.50 11.08
N ILE A 102 -1.91 10.43 10.89
CA ILE A 102 -0.93 11.42 11.34
C ILE A 102 -0.14 11.98 10.17
N THR A 103 0.37 13.18 10.32
CA THR A 103 1.35 13.78 9.42
C THR A 103 2.64 14.02 10.19
N ALA A 104 3.79 13.79 9.57
CA ALA A 104 5.07 14.07 10.18
C ALA A 104 6.04 14.60 9.12
N ALA A 105 6.84 15.60 9.49
CA ALA A 105 7.79 16.25 8.59
C ALA A 105 9.08 15.42 8.37
N SER A 106 9.35 14.45 9.26
CA SER A 106 10.51 13.55 9.17
C SER A 106 10.18 12.20 9.79
N ASP A 107 11.01 11.21 9.53
CA ASP A 107 10.93 9.87 10.10
C ASP A 107 11.08 9.84 11.61
N GLU A 108 11.98 10.67 12.15
CA GLU A 108 12.15 10.84 13.59
C GLU A 108 10.87 11.39 14.24
N ARG A 109 10.24 12.38 13.61
CA ARG A 109 8.96 12.92 14.07
C ARG A 109 7.85 11.90 14.03
N GLU A 110 7.78 11.10 12.97
CA GLU A 110 6.82 10.02 12.85
C GLU A 110 6.95 9.02 14.00
N THR A 111 8.15 8.49 14.21
CA THR A 111 8.38 7.48 15.25
C THR A 111 8.16 8.02 16.66
N THR A 112 8.55 9.28 16.91
CA THR A 112 8.31 9.96 18.20
C THR A 112 6.81 10.12 18.46
N GLU A 113 6.02 10.57 17.49
CA GLU A 113 4.58 10.75 17.60
C GLU A 113 3.87 9.41 17.80
N GLN A 114 4.25 8.39 17.03
CA GLN A 114 3.67 7.05 17.15
C GLN A 114 3.96 6.43 18.52
N ALA A 115 5.18 6.61 19.04
CA ALA A 115 5.55 6.15 20.38
C ALA A 115 4.75 6.87 21.47
N ALA A 116 4.56 8.18 21.37
CA ALA A 116 3.75 8.97 22.30
C ALA A 116 2.27 8.54 22.28
N LEU A 117 1.70 8.35 21.09
CA LEU A 117 0.32 7.88 20.94
C LEU A 117 0.13 6.46 21.49
N HIS A 118 1.09 5.57 21.28
CA HIS A 118 1.06 4.22 21.85
C HIS A 118 1.18 4.25 23.38
N THR A 119 2.11 5.02 23.94
CA THR A 119 2.32 5.15 25.38
C THR A 119 1.07 5.69 26.10
N THR A 120 0.36 6.61 25.46
CA THR A 120 -0.91 7.17 26.01
C THR A 120 -2.12 6.28 25.77
N GLY A 121 -1.96 5.16 25.05
CA GLY A 121 -3.05 4.25 24.68
C GLY A 121 -4.01 4.84 23.63
N ALA A 122 -3.58 5.84 22.87
CA ALA A 122 -4.36 6.40 21.77
C ALA A 122 -4.34 5.49 20.52
N ILE A 123 -3.26 4.75 20.33
CA ILE A 123 -3.15 3.69 19.31
C ILE A 123 -2.62 2.40 19.95
N ASP A 124 -2.98 1.26 19.39
CA ASP A 124 -2.46 -0.05 19.81
C ASP A 124 -1.23 -0.47 18.98
N ALA A 125 -1.16 -0.01 17.75
CA ALA A 125 -0.13 -0.36 16.78
C ALA A 125 -0.09 0.66 15.65
N CYS A 126 0.89 0.53 14.73
CA CYS A 126 0.93 1.33 13.53
C CYS A 126 1.24 0.52 12.27
N ILE A 127 0.85 1.07 11.12
CA ILE A 127 1.29 0.61 9.80
C ILE A 127 2.39 1.57 9.34
N LEU A 128 3.56 1.01 8.98
CA LEU A 128 4.67 1.76 8.42
C LEU A 128 4.60 1.68 6.91
N THR A 129 4.60 2.81 6.22
CA THR A 129 4.59 2.91 4.76
C THR A 129 5.82 3.68 4.27
N ASP A 130 6.00 3.78 2.96
CA ASP A 130 7.10 4.53 2.35
C ASP A 130 8.49 4.12 2.85
N THR A 131 8.76 2.82 2.91
CA THR A 131 10.07 2.32 3.29
C THR A 131 11.14 2.75 2.27
N HIS A 132 12.29 3.12 2.75
CA HIS A 132 13.39 3.63 1.93
C HIS A 132 14.75 3.07 2.37
N LEU A 133 15.80 3.41 1.63
CA LEU A 133 17.17 3.08 2.03
C LEU A 133 17.50 3.77 3.35
N ASP A 134 18.24 3.09 4.22
CA ASP A 134 18.64 3.59 5.54
C ASP A 134 17.47 3.96 6.47
N ASP A 135 16.30 3.32 6.29
CA ASP A 135 15.11 3.55 7.09
C ASP A 135 15.33 3.14 8.55
N SER A 136 15.50 4.13 9.43
CA SER A 136 15.72 3.91 10.87
C SER A 136 14.42 3.67 11.65
N ARG A 137 13.24 3.92 11.06
CA ARG A 137 11.95 3.84 11.74
C ARG A 137 11.64 2.45 12.31
N PRO A 138 11.89 1.32 11.60
CA PRO A 138 11.64 -0.01 12.16
C PRO A 138 12.42 -0.27 13.45
N ALA A 139 13.68 0.18 13.52
CA ALA A 139 14.49 0.03 14.71
C ALA A 139 13.98 0.91 15.87
N ALA A 140 13.60 2.16 15.59
CA ALA A 140 13.06 3.10 16.57
C ALA A 140 11.72 2.62 17.15
N LEU A 141 10.79 2.15 16.31
CA LEU A 141 9.49 1.61 16.76
C LEU A 141 9.67 0.36 17.62
N ARG A 142 10.58 -0.53 17.24
CA ARG A 142 10.91 -1.71 18.08
C ARG A 142 11.49 -1.32 19.43
N ALA A 143 12.43 -0.38 19.45
CA ALA A 143 13.03 0.11 20.70
C ALA A 143 12.01 0.76 21.62
N SER A 144 10.99 1.42 21.06
CA SER A 144 9.88 2.04 21.80
C SER A 144 8.75 1.05 22.15
N GLY A 145 8.87 -0.23 21.77
CA GLY A 145 7.85 -1.24 22.04
C GLY A 145 6.54 -1.07 21.25
N VAL A 146 6.51 -0.25 20.20
CA VAL A 146 5.33 -0.04 19.37
C VAL A 146 5.15 -1.23 18.42
N PRO A 147 4.04 -1.97 18.47
CA PRO A 147 3.75 -3.01 17.48
C PRO A 147 3.52 -2.38 16.11
N PHE A 148 4.12 -2.94 15.07
CA PHE A 148 3.89 -2.46 13.70
C PHE A 148 4.07 -3.57 12.66
N VAL A 149 3.51 -3.35 11.48
CA VAL A 149 3.76 -4.09 10.24
C VAL A 149 4.09 -3.07 9.16
N ALA A 150 5.09 -3.34 8.34
CA ALA A 150 5.44 -2.47 7.24
C ALA A 150 4.72 -2.88 5.94
N PHE A 151 4.23 -1.91 5.19
CA PHE A 151 3.93 -2.03 3.77
C PHE A 151 5.12 -1.44 3.00
N GLY A 152 5.92 -2.31 2.45
CA GLY A 152 7.23 -2.06 1.87
C GLY A 152 8.32 -2.86 2.60
N ARG A 153 9.20 -3.48 1.84
CA ARG A 153 10.34 -4.25 2.37
C ARG A 153 11.46 -3.32 2.84
N PRO A 154 12.35 -3.80 3.73
CA PRO A 154 13.63 -3.13 3.99
C PRO A 154 14.58 -3.36 2.82
N TRP A 155 15.01 -2.27 2.18
CA TRP A 155 15.74 -2.36 0.90
C TRP A 155 17.20 -2.82 1.03
N GLN A 156 17.78 -2.69 2.22
CA GLN A 156 19.18 -3.07 2.48
C GLN A 156 19.32 -4.36 3.28
N ASP A 157 18.34 -4.67 4.12
CA ASP A 157 18.39 -5.80 5.05
C ASP A 157 17.26 -6.80 4.80
N ARG A 158 17.58 -7.84 4.02
CA ARG A 158 16.64 -8.95 3.76
C ARG A 158 16.38 -9.81 4.98
N SER A 159 17.21 -9.69 6.04
CA SER A 159 17.07 -10.42 7.30
C SER A 159 16.34 -9.62 8.37
N ALA A 160 15.69 -8.52 8.01
CA ALA A 160 15.03 -7.61 8.92
C ALA A 160 14.13 -8.32 9.93
N ALA A 161 14.32 -7.98 11.20
CA ALA A 161 13.62 -8.61 12.31
C ALA A 161 12.21 -8.02 12.55
N HIS A 162 11.52 -7.54 11.50
CA HIS A 162 10.14 -7.05 11.55
C HIS A 162 9.32 -7.63 10.40
N THR A 163 8.02 -7.72 10.63
CA THR A 163 7.06 -8.20 9.64
C THR A 163 6.79 -7.14 8.58
N TRP A 164 6.81 -7.56 7.31
CA TRP A 164 6.48 -6.69 6.20
C TRP A 164 5.73 -7.44 5.09
N VAL A 165 4.93 -6.71 4.36
CA VAL A 165 4.28 -7.10 3.11
C VAL A 165 4.70 -6.09 2.05
N ASP A 166 5.06 -6.56 0.87
CA ASP A 166 5.44 -5.68 -0.25
C ASP A 166 4.94 -6.27 -1.56
N ILE A 167 5.04 -5.49 -2.63
CA ILE A 167 4.68 -5.90 -3.98
C ILE A 167 5.97 -6.08 -4.78
N ASP A 168 6.07 -7.20 -5.53
CA ASP A 168 7.24 -7.52 -6.33
C ASP A 168 7.32 -6.64 -7.59
N GLY A 169 7.94 -5.47 -7.42
CA GLY A 169 8.10 -4.52 -8.51
C GLY A 169 8.96 -5.06 -9.65
N ALA A 170 10.00 -5.85 -9.33
CA ALA A 170 10.85 -6.49 -10.31
C ALA A 170 10.07 -7.52 -11.15
N ALA A 171 9.21 -8.33 -10.53
CA ALA A 171 8.35 -9.25 -11.27
C ALA A 171 7.41 -8.49 -12.22
N GLY A 172 6.85 -7.36 -11.81
CA GLY A 172 5.98 -6.54 -12.64
C GLY A 172 6.67 -6.00 -13.88
N THR A 173 7.85 -5.41 -13.73
CA THR A 173 8.61 -4.88 -14.87
C THR A 173 9.21 -5.99 -15.75
N ARG A 174 9.51 -7.15 -15.17
CA ARG A 174 9.87 -8.34 -15.94
C ARG A 174 8.73 -8.74 -16.88
N LEU A 175 7.50 -8.89 -16.36
CA LEU A 175 6.31 -9.21 -17.17
C LEU A 175 6.10 -8.20 -18.29
N ALA A 176 6.22 -6.90 -18.02
CA ALA A 176 6.08 -5.84 -19.01
C ALA A 176 7.16 -5.93 -20.10
N THR A 177 8.42 -6.16 -19.71
CA THR A 177 9.54 -6.26 -20.65
C THR A 177 9.45 -7.51 -21.53
N GLU A 178 9.12 -8.66 -20.97
CA GLU A 178 8.91 -9.92 -21.68
C GLU A 178 7.76 -9.78 -22.69
N HIS A 179 6.68 -9.11 -22.34
CA HIS A 179 5.57 -8.84 -23.25
C HIS A 179 6.04 -8.01 -24.45
N LEU A 180 6.78 -6.93 -24.23
CA LEU A 180 7.31 -6.10 -25.31
C LEU A 180 8.30 -6.86 -26.21
N LEU A 181 9.11 -7.76 -25.64
CA LEU A 181 9.98 -8.65 -26.41
C LEU A 181 9.17 -9.62 -27.29
N ALA A 182 8.06 -10.15 -26.77
CA ALA A 182 7.17 -11.03 -27.52
C ALA A 182 6.50 -10.30 -28.71
N LEU A 183 6.23 -8.99 -28.58
CA LEU A 183 5.75 -8.14 -29.67
C LEU A 183 6.85 -7.78 -30.71
N GLY A 184 8.08 -8.25 -30.50
CA GLY A 184 9.20 -8.06 -31.42
C GLY A 184 10.10 -6.86 -31.12
N HIS A 185 9.83 -6.09 -30.06
CA HIS A 185 10.73 -5.05 -29.63
C HIS A 185 12.04 -5.64 -29.12
N ARG A 186 13.17 -5.03 -29.47
CA ARG A 186 14.50 -5.45 -29.00
C ARG A 186 15.22 -4.38 -28.23
N ARG A 187 14.91 -3.12 -28.48
CA ARG A 187 15.47 -1.95 -27.81
C ARG A 187 14.38 -1.33 -26.94
N ILE A 188 14.26 -1.85 -25.72
CA ILE A 188 13.23 -1.45 -24.75
C ILE A 188 13.90 -0.60 -23.69
N ALA A 189 13.50 0.66 -23.56
CA ALA A 189 13.99 1.55 -22.52
C ALA A 189 13.30 1.30 -21.17
N PHE A 190 13.97 1.67 -20.09
CA PHE A 190 13.37 1.84 -18.78
C PHE A 190 13.33 3.33 -18.44
N LEU A 191 12.14 3.87 -18.18
CA LEU A 191 11.96 5.24 -17.72
C LEU A 191 11.70 5.18 -16.21
N GLY A 192 12.66 5.59 -15.40
CA GLY A 192 12.57 5.42 -13.96
C GLY A 192 13.28 6.47 -13.15
N TRP A 193 13.16 6.34 -11.87
CA TRP A 193 13.62 7.33 -10.90
C TRP A 193 15.15 7.29 -10.72
N PRO A 194 15.74 8.34 -10.12
CA PRO A 194 17.15 8.35 -9.78
C PRO A 194 17.55 7.14 -8.94
N ALA A 195 18.82 6.74 -9.01
CA ALA A 195 19.36 5.65 -8.19
C ALA A 195 19.21 5.97 -6.70
N GLY A 196 19.01 4.93 -5.89
CA GLY A 196 18.80 5.08 -4.45
C GLY A 196 17.33 5.13 -4.05
N SER A 197 16.40 5.06 -5.00
CA SER A 197 15.01 4.73 -4.72
C SER A 197 14.87 3.21 -4.60
N GLY A 198 14.62 2.68 -3.41
CA GLY A 198 14.47 1.23 -3.23
C GLY A 198 13.42 0.63 -4.19
N VAL A 199 12.24 1.24 -4.26
CA VAL A 199 11.15 0.83 -5.19
C VAL A 199 11.57 0.98 -6.64
N GLY A 200 12.19 2.12 -7.00
CA GLY A 200 12.63 2.39 -8.38
C GLY A 200 13.74 1.45 -8.84
N ASP A 201 14.68 1.15 -7.96
CA ASP A 201 15.81 0.24 -8.24
C ASP A 201 15.32 -1.21 -8.37
N ASP A 202 14.32 -1.61 -7.57
CA ASP A 202 13.66 -2.92 -7.69
C ASP A 202 12.96 -3.06 -9.05
N ARG A 203 12.12 -2.10 -9.44
CA ARG A 203 11.44 -2.08 -10.75
C ARG A 203 12.45 -2.10 -11.89
N ARG A 204 13.54 -1.31 -11.80
CA ARG A 204 14.63 -1.33 -12.78
C ARG A 204 15.30 -2.70 -12.89
N SER A 205 15.47 -3.41 -11.78
CA SER A 205 16.16 -4.69 -11.74
C SER A 205 15.44 -5.75 -12.60
N GLY A 206 14.11 -5.79 -12.56
CA GLY A 206 13.31 -6.73 -13.36
C GLY A 206 13.45 -6.47 -14.89
N TRP A 207 13.36 -5.19 -15.31
CA TRP A 207 13.64 -4.82 -16.70
C TRP A 207 15.07 -5.20 -17.11
N ARG A 208 16.05 -4.86 -16.29
CA ARG A 208 17.47 -5.09 -16.60
C ARG A 208 17.82 -6.57 -16.71
N GLU A 209 17.23 -7.40 -15.87
CA GLU A 209 17.39 -8.86 -15.91
C GLU A 209 16.97 -9.41 -17.27
N VAL A 210 15.77 -9.03 -17.73
CA VAL A 210 15.25 -9.50 -19.03
C VAL A 210 16.10 -8.97 -20.18
N MET A 211 16.41 -7.66 -20.17
CA MET A 211 17.19 -7.03 -21.24
C MET A 211 18.62 -7.56 -21.34
N ALA A 212 19.25 -7.89 -20.23
CA ALA A 212 20.59 -8.52 -20.24
C ALA A 212 20.59 -9.89 -20.96
N GLY A 213 19.47 -10.61 -20.92
CA GLY A 213 19.30 -11.88 -21.65
C GLY A 213 19.14 -11.73 -23.16
N THR A 214 18.96 -10.53 -23.69
CA THR A 214 18.73 -10.28 -25.13
C THR A 214 20.01 -10.11 -25.95
N GLY A 215 21.18 -10.07 -25.32
CA GLY A 215 22.46 -9.83 -25.97
C GLY A 215 22.79 -8.36 -26.25
N ILE A 216 22.00 -7.42 -25.77
CA ILE A 216 22.30 -5.98 -25.80
C ILE A 216 23.53 -5.70 -24.93
N ALA A 217 24.42 -4.83 -25.40
CA ALA A 217 25.63 -4.48 -24.68
C ALA A 217 25.30 -3.82 -23.33
N ALA A 218 26.03 -4.19 -22.27
CA ALA A 218 25.80 -3.65 -20.92
C ALA A 218 25.92 -2.11 -20.88
N SER A 219 26.75 -1.50 -21.75
CA SER A 219 26.86 -0.06 -21.90
C SER A 219 25.58 0.60 -22.41
N GLU A 220 24.79 -0.10 -23.21
CA GLU A 220 23.48 0.41 -23.68
C GLU A 220 22.40 0.34 -22.60
N LEU A 221 22.54 -0.58 -21.63
CA LEU A 221 21.68 -0.69 -20.46
C LEU A 221 22.14 0.20 -19.28
N ALA A 222 23.14 1.06 -19.52
CA ALA A 222 23.61 2.02 -18.55
C ALA A 222 22.77 3.32 -18.57
N PRO A 223 22.88 4.16 -17.52
CA PRO A 223 22.24 5.47 -17.49
C PRO A 223 22.63 6.35 -18.70
N GLY A 224 21.64 6.98 -19.34
CA GLY A 224 21.81 7.74 -20.57
C GLY A 224 21.78 6.91 -21.87
N GLY A 225 21.71 5.55 -21.74
CA GLY A 225 21.36 4.63 -22.81
C GLY A 225 19.87 4.28 -22.77
N LEU A 226 19.54 3.01 -22.69
CA LEU A 226 18.15 2.56 -22.52
C LEU A 226 17.65 2.72 -21.06
N ASP A 227 18.52 2.93 -20.08
CA ASP A 227 18.15 3.29 -18.69
C ASP A 227 18.05 4.82 -18.56
N GLN A 228 16.85 5.35 -18.67
CA GLN A 228 16.56 6.78 -18.52
C GLN A 228 16.16 7.07 -17.07
N ARG A 229 16.84 8.02 -16.44
CA ARG A 229 16.62 8.38 -15.02
C ARG A 229 16.14 9.80 -14.90
N THR A 230 14.98 9.97 -14.28
CA THR A 230 14.32 11.25 -14.11
C THR A 230 13.45 11.26 -12.85
N ASP A 231 13.05 12.42 -12.38
CA ASP A 231 12.05 12.53 -11.34
C ASP A 231 10.68 11.99 -11.84
N ASP A 232 9.78 11.71 -10.90
CA ASP A 232 8.48 11.17 -11.24
C ASP A 232 7.53 12.29 -11.69
N GLY A 233 6.94 12.14 -12.87
CA GLY A 233 6.03 13.15 -13.39
C GLY A 233 5.74 13.01 -14.89
N VAL A 234 4.71 13.74 -15.33
CA VAL A 234 4.26 13.72 -16.74
C VAL A 234 5.25 14.44 -17.65
N VAL A 235 5.80 15.56 -17.20
CA VAL A 235 6.79 16.32 -17.98
C VAL A 235 8.07 15.52 -18.13
N GLU A 236 8.52 14.94 -17.04
CA GLU A 236 9.70 14.10 -16.93
C GLU A 236 9.59 12.86 -17.80
N GLY A 237 8.42 12.20 -17.80
CA GLY A 237 8.13 11.08 -18.67
C GLY A 237 8.16 11.41 -20.16
N THR A 238 7.71 12.62 -20.52
CA THR A 238 7.80 13.13 -21.91
C THR A 238 9.28 13.25 -22.33
N GLN A 239 10.09 13.93 -21.52
CA GLN A 239 11.51 14.15 -21.81
C GLN A 239 12.31 12.84 -21.85
N ALA A 240 12.02 11.95 -20.90
CA ALA A 240 12.70 10.65 -20.82
C ALA A 240 12.41 9.76 -22.04
N LEU A 241 11.17 9.77 -22.57
CA LEU A 241 10.87 9.02 -23.79
C LEU A 241 11.54 9.65 -25.01
N GLU A 242 11.53 10.97 -25.16
CA GLU A 242 12.23 11.66 -26.25
C GLU A 242 13.72 11.31 -26.28
N GLU A 243 14.37 11.22 -25.08
CA GLU A 243 15.76 10.81 -24.99
C GLU A 243 15.95 9.32 -25.35
N ALA A 244 15.07 8.45 -24.85
CA ALA A 244 15.09 7.03 -25.17
C ALA A 244 14.97 6.79 -26.69
N LEU A 245 14.08 7.53 -27.37
CA LEU A 245 13.93 7.43 -28.83
C LEU A 245 15.19 7.88 -29.58
N ARG A 246 15.88 8.93 -29.09
CA ARG A 246 17.15 9.39 -29.70
C ARG A 246 18.26 8.33 -29.63
N VAL A 247 18.28 7.51 -28.60
CA VAL A 247 19.21 6.38 -28.50
C VAL A 247 18.67 5.10 -29.16
N GLY A 248 17.57 5.20 -29.90
CA GLY A 248 17.02 4.11 -30.73
C GLY A 248 16.13 3.12 -29.97
N ALA A 249 15.54 3.50 -28.83
CA ALA A 249 14.49 2.71 -28.21
C ALA A 249 13.26 2.61 -29.12
N THR A 250 12.61 1.44 -29.12
CA THR A 250 11.36 1.22 -29.85
C THR A 250 10.19 0.95 -28.90
N ALA A 251 10.47 0.78 -27.62
CA ALA A 251 9.47 0.66 -26.58
C ALA A 251 10.04 1.11 -25.24
N ALA A 252 9.16 1.37 -24.27
CA ALA A 252 9.55 1.74 -22.93
C ALA A 252 8.68 1.05 -21.87
N VAL A 253 9.34 0.62 -20.78
CA VAL A 253 8.70 0.26 -19.50
C VAL A 253 8.94 1.41 -18.53
N CYS A 254 7.88 1.94 -17.95
CA CYS A 254 7.94 3.07 -17.03
C CYS A 254 7.86 2.60 -15.58
N ALA A 255 8.57 3.30 -14.68
CA ALA A 255 8.50 3.02 -13.25
C ALA A 255 7.17 3.45 -12.62
N SER A 256 6.37 4.29 -13.31
CA SER A 256 5.06 4.74 -12.84
C SER A 256 4.15 5.09 -14.02
N ASP A 257 2.87 5.19 -13.75
CA ASP A 257 1.91 5.69 -14.73
C ASP A 257 2.06 7.19 -15.00
N SER A 258 2.58 7.98 -14.07
CA SER A 258 2.90 9.39 -14.32
C SER A 258 3.91 9.54 -15.46
N LEU A 259 4.99 8.74 -15.41
CA LEU A 259 5.97 8.67 -16.49
C LEU A 259 5.35 8.13 -17.79
N ALA A 260 4.51 7.10 -17.71
CA ALA A 260 3.86 6.51 -18.88
C ALA A 260 2.88 7.47 -19.56
N VAL A 261 2.12 8.23 -18.79
CA VAL A 261 1.24 9.30 -19.30
C VAL A 261 2.06 10.35 -20.04
N GLY A 262 3.18 10.80 -19.47
CA GLY A 262 4.12 11.70 -20.12
C GLY A 262 4.67 11.13 -21.42
N ALA A 263 5.17 9.92 -21.39
CA ALA A 263 5.67 9.20 -22.56
C ALA A 263 4.59 9.09 -23.68
N SER A 264 3.35 8.77 -23.29
CA SER A 264 2.24 8.67 -24.26
C SER A 264 1.95 9.97 -25.01
N THR A 265 2.27 11.13 -24.42
CA THR A 265 2.07 12.43 -25.10
C THR A 265 3.02 12.60 -26.28
N VAL A 266 4.23 12.05 -26.20
CA VAL A 266 5.18 12.03 -27.32
C VAL A 266 4.59 11.23 -28.47
N LEU A 267 4.09 10.03 -28.20
CA LEU A 267 3.54 9.13 -29.21
C LEU A 267 2.32 9.71 -29.94
N ARG A 268 1.51 10.52 -29.26
CA ARG A 268 0.36 11.21 -29.86
C ARG A 268 0.75 12.38 -30.76
N ARG A 269 1.91 12.98 -30.52
CA ARG A 269 2.43 14.10 -31.33
C ARG A 269 3.25 13.64 -32.52
N THR A 270 3.85 12.44 -32.41
CA THR A 270 4.64 11.85 -33.48
C THR A 270 3.70 11.24 -34.53
N THR A 271 3.85 11.60 -35.78
CA THR A 271 3.07 11.06 -36.92
C THR A 271 3.93 10.11 -37.76
N GLY A 272 3.32 9.09 -38.35
CA GLY A 272 4.01 8.15 -39.23
C GLY A 272 4.21 6.76 -38.67
N ALA A 273 4.89 5.89 -39.43
CA ALA A 273 5.05 4.48 -39.11
C ALA A 273 5.87 4.21 -37.83
N GLU A 274 6.71 5.15 -37.43
CA GLU A 274 7.55 5.03 -36.24
C GLU A 274 6.72 5.20 -34.95
N ALA A 275 5.83 6.19 -34.91
CA ALA A 275 4.90 6.38 -33.78
C ALA A 275 3.93 5.21 -33.64
N ALA A 276 3.49 4.65 -34.78
CA ALA A 276 2.59 3.49 -34.79
C ALA A 276 3.24 2.19 -34.27
N ARG A 277 4.57 2.18 -34.17
CA ARG A 277 5.35 1.00 -33.72
C ARG A 277 5.96 1.16 -32.34
N THR A 278 5.82 2.30 -31.67
CA THR A 278 6.41 2.51 -30.34
C THR A 278 5.40 2.16 -29.26
N ALA A 279 5.79 1.30 -28.33
CA ALA A 279 4.96 0.86 -27.20
C ALA A 279 5.43 1.46 -25.87
N VAL A 280 4.50 1.71 -24.96
CA VAL A 280 4.78 2.19 -23.61
C VAL A 280 3.92 1.44 -22.62
N ILE A 281 4.55 0.86 -21.60
CA ILE A 281 3.86 0.18 -20.49
C ILE A 281 4.15 0.94 -19.20
N GLY A 282 3.09 1.30 -18.46
CA GLY A 282 3.15 1.96 -17.16
C GLY A 282 3.27 1.00 -15.99
N PHE A 283 3.22 1.58 -14.80
CA PHE A 283 3.16 0.86 -13.54
C PHE A 283 2.20 1.58 -12.59
N ASP A 284 1.36 0.85 -11.86
CA ASP A 284 0.33 1.21 -10.86
C ASP A 284 -1.11 0.94 -11.33
N ASP A 285 -1.37 0.88 -12.63
CA ASP A 285 -2.70 0.70 -13.24
C ASP A 285 -3.72 1.72 -12.72
N THR A 286 -3.32 2.99 -12.77
CA THR A 286 -4.13 4.09 -12.29
C THR A 286 -5.38 4.33 -13.15
N PRO A 287 -6.44 4.96 -12.60
CA PRO A 287 -7.61 5.34 -13.40
C PRO A 287 -7.27 6.22 -14.62
N VAL A 288 -6.22 7.04 -14.52
CA VAL A 288 -5.76 7.89 -15.63
C VAL A 288 -5.16 7.03 -16.74
N ALA A 289 -4.26 6.10 -16.41
CA ALA A 289 -3.69 5.17 -17.39
C ALA A 289 -4.79 4.35 -18.07
N ALA A 290 -5.74 3.84 -17.29
CA ALA A 290 -6.89 3.10 -17.81
C ALA A 290 -7.74 3.94 -18.78
N ALA A 291 -8.06 5.19 -18.43
CA ALA A 291 -8.84 6.11 -19.28
C ALA A 291 -8.11 6.48 -20.57
N LEU A 292 -6.78 6.49 -20.57
CA LEU A 292 -5.95 6.75 -21.75
C LEU A 292 -5.70 5.50 -22.60
N GLY A 293 -6.16 4.33 -22.16
CA GLY A 293 -5.92 3.05 -22.85
C GLY A 293 -4.49 2.55 -22.75
N LEU A 294 -3.70 3.04 -21.77
CA LEU A 294 -2.32 2.60 -21.54
C LEU A 294 -2.29 1.24 -20.83
N SER A 295 -1.48 0.31 -21.34
CA SER A 295 -1.12 -0.89 -20.60
C SER A 295 -0.29 -0.51 -19.39
N SER A 296 -0.50 -1.21 -18.29
CA SER A 296 0.18 -0.90 -17.04
C SER A 296 0.25 -2.14 -16.14
N VAL A 297 1.22 -2.17 -15.26
CA VAL A 297 1.37 -3.20 -14.23
C VAL A 297 0.47 -2.84 -13.06
N ARG A 298 -0.53 -3.68 -12.77
CA ARG A 298 -1.45 -3.52 -11.65
C ARG A 298 -0.85 -4.06 -10.37
N GLN A 299 -0.81 -3.24 -9.35
CA GLN A 299 -0.42 -3.65 -8.01
C GLN A 299 -1.63 -4.20 -7.22
N PRO A 300 -1.52 -5.35 -6.52
CA PRO A 300 -2.59 -5.91 -5.70
C PRO A 300 -2.73 -5.18 -4.34
N VAL A 301 -2.91 -3.86 -4.35
CA VAL A 301 -2.89 -3.00 -3.14
C VAL A 301 -3.97 -3.36 -2.13
N THR A 302 -5.14 -3.80 -2.58
CA THR A 302 -6.22 -4.25 -1.68
C THR A 302 -5.83 -5.52 -0.93
N ALA A 303 -5.20 -6.47 -1.62
CA ALA A 303 -4.68 -7.68 -0.99
C ALA A 303 -3.54 -7.36 -0.02
N ALA A 304 -2.63 -6.47 -0.39
CA ALA A 304 -1.55 -6.00 0.48
C ALA A 304 -2.10 -5.33 1.75
N ALA A 305 -3.07 -4.43 1.62
CA ALA A 305 -3.72 -3.78 2.75
C ALA A 305 -4.40 -4.79 3.69
N SER A 306 -5.13 -5.76 3.13
CA SER A 306 -5.76 -6.80 3.94
C SER A 306 -4.72 -7.60 4.71
N ARG A 307 -3.65 -8.01 4.03
CA ARG A 307 -2.60 -8.81 4.64
C ARG A 307 -1.83 -8.07 5.75
N VAL A 308 -1.51 -6.80 5.52
CA VAL A 308 -0.88 -5.92 6.54
C VAL A 308 -1.75 -5.82 7.78
N VAL A 309 -3.06 -5.57 7.61
CA VAL A 309 -4.01 -5.47 8.72
C VAL A 309 -4.17 -6.81 9.44
N ASP A 310 -4.26 -7.93 8.72
CA ASP A 310 -4.36 -9.27 9.31
C ASP A 310 -3.16 -9.58 10.19
N LEU A 311 -1.95 -9.42 9.67
CA LEU A 311 -0.71 -9.65 10.40
C LEU A 311 -0.57 -8.75 11.63
N LEU A 312 -1.02 -7.50 11.52
CA LEU A 312 -1.00 -6.56 12.64
C LEU A 312 -1.94 -7.02 13.75
N ILE A 313 -3.17 -7.44 13.42
CA ILE A 313 -4.17 -7.90 14.39
C ILE A 313 -3.77 -9.26 14.97
N GLU A 314 -3.24 -10.18 14.17
CA GLU A 314 -2.66 -11.43 14.66
C GLU A 314 -1.62 -11.16 15.74
N ARG A 315 -0.70 -10.21 15.47
CA ARG A 315 0.32 -9.79 16.44
C ARG A 315 -0.29 -9.18 17.71
N LEU A 316 -1.32 -8.34 17.59
CA LEU A 316 -1.98 -7.73 18.74
C LEU A 316 -2.77 -8.73 19.58
N THR A 317 -3.30 -9.80 18.97
CA THR A 317 -4.15 -10.80 19.65
C THR A 317 -3.39 -12.02 20.10
N ALA A 318 -2.14 -12.18 19.69
CA ALA A 318 -1.28 -13.28 20.11
C ALA A 318 -1.17 -13.32 21.64
N PRO A 319 -1.18 -14.52 22.27
CA PRO A 319 -0.90 -14.66 23.69
C PRO A 319 0.49 -14.08 24.02
N GLU A 320 0.64 -13.54 25.22
CA GLU A 320 1.97 -13.16 25.73
C GLU A 320 2.85 -14.42 25.78
N SER A 321 3.67 -14.59 24.76
CA SER A 321 4.66 -15.66 24.65
C SER A 321 6.01 -15.14 25.08
N THR A 322 6.82 -16.01 25.67
CA THR A 322 8.22 -15.68 26.03
C THR A 322 9.11 -15.48 24.80
N GLU A 323 8.69 -15.96 23.63
CA GLU A 323 9.40 -15.76 22.37
C GLU A 323 8.59 -14.84 21.45
N PRO A 324 9.21 -13.78 20.90
CA PRO A 324 8.54 -12.96 19.91
C PRO A 324 8.23 -13.81 18.67
N PRO A 325 7.06 -13.64 18.03
CA PRO A 325 6.73 -14.37 16.82
C PRO A 325 7.77 -14.07 15.72
N HIS A 326 8.10 -15.10 14.93
CA HIS A 326 8.97 -14.92 13.77
C HIS A 326 8.40 -13.88 12.83
N PRO A 327 9.24 -12.99 12.27
CA PRO A 327 8.77 -12.01 11.31
C PRO A 327 8.26 -12.68 10.03
N VAL A 328 7.15 -12.21 9.51
CA VAL A 328 6.59 -12.64 8.22
C VAL A 328 7.08 -11.69 7.14
N HIS A 329 7.63 -12.24 6.08
CA HIS A 329 8.12 -11.51 4.90
C HIS A 329 7.34 -12.00 3.69
N GLU A 330 6.52 -11.13 3.09
CA GLU A 330 5.62 -11.52 2.02
C GLU A 330 5.72 -10.59 0.83
N LEU A 331 5.93 -11.17 -0.36
CA LEU A 331 5.91 -10.46 -1.65
C LEU A 331 4.66 -10.87 -2.42
N LEU A 332 3.88 -9.89 -2.85
CA LEU A 332 2.70 -10.09 -3.66
C LEU A 332 3.05 -9.84 -5.14
N THR A 333 2.61 -10.75 -5.99
CA THR A 333 2.87 -10.67 -7.43
C THR A 333 1.89 -9.69 -8.08
N PRO A 334 2.37 -8.70 -8.84
CA PRO A 334 1.54 -7.82 -9.65
C PRO A 334 1.08 -8.49 -10.95
N GLU A 335 0.12 -7.86 -11.64
CA GLU A 335 -0.46 -8.33 -12.90
C GLU A 335 -0.22 -7.32 -14.03
N LEU A 336 0.03 -7.80 -15.25
CA LEU A 336 0.12 -6.95 -16.43
C LEU A 336 -1.26 -6.76 -17.05
N MET A 337 -1.71 -5.51 -17.10
CA MET A 337 -2.99 -5.11 -17.68
C MET A 337 -2.76 -4.59 -19.10
N LEU A 338 -3.13 -5.40 -20.09
CA LEU A 338 -3.00 -5.03 -21.50
C LEU A 338 -4.21 -4.26 -22.01
N ARG A 339 -3.98 -3.18 -22.75
CA ARG A 339 -5.00 -2.28 -23.33
C ARG A 339 -4.77 -2.01 -24.81
N GLU A 340 -5.69 -1.30 -25.44
CA GLU A 340 -5.72 -1.09 -26.88
C GLU A 340 -4.49 -0.35 -27.44
N PHE A 341 -3.80 0.43 -26.64
CA PHE A 341 -2.64 1.16 -27.07
C PHE A 341 -1.51 0.22 -27.55
N ASP A 342 -1.36 -0.96 -26.90
CA ASP A 342 -0.37 -1.96 -27.29
C ASP A 342 -0.94 -2.99 -28.28
N ARG A 343 -2.27 -3.23 -28.26
CA ARG A 343 -2.91 -4.17 -29.19
C ARG A 343 -2.82 -3.75 -30.65
N ARG A 344 -2.61 -2.45 -30.94
CA ARG A 344 -2.37 -1.96 -32.29
C ARG A 344 -1.06 -2.47 -32.90
N LEU A 345 -0.18 -3.04 -32.09
CA LEU A 345 1.11 -3.57 -32.47
C LEU A 345 1.11 -5.08 -32.65
N ASP A 346 0.04 -5.76 -32.22
CA ASP A 346 -0.12 -7.20 -32.37
C ASP A 346 -0.57 -7.53 -33.79
N PRO A 347 0.32 -8.11 -34.66
CA PRO A 347 -0.03 -8.47 -36.02
C PRO A 347 -1.05 -9.63 -36.09
N THR A 348 -1.39 -10.25 -34.94
CA THR A 348 -2.35 -11.36 -34.83
C THR A 348 -3.68 -10.94 -34.20
N ALA A 349 -3.83 -9.69 -33.80
CA ALA A 349 -5.10 -9.15 -33.31
C ALA A 349 -6.11 -9.02 -34.46
N PRO A 350 -7.37 -9.50 -34.29
CA PRO A 350 -8.39 -9.44 -35.33
C PRO A 350 -8.83 -8.01 -35.69
#